data_3d755e26e6d428d5df6c5bac991b4535
#
_entry.id   3d755e26e6d428d5df6c5bac991b4535
#
_cell.length_a   1.000
_cell.length_b   1.000
_cell.length_c   1.000
_cell.angle_alpha   90.00
_cell.angle_beta   90.00
_cell.angle_gamma   90.00
#
_symmetry.space_group_name_H-M   'P 1'
#
loop_
_entity.id
_entity.type
_entity.pdbx_description
1 polymer ?
#
loop_
_entity_poly.entity_id
_entity_poly.type
_entity_poly.pdbx_seq_one_letter_code
_entity_poly.pdbx_strand_id
1 'polypeptide(L)'
;MSVPVSRGPTPGKRYGHTLEYYQPFFILFGCNLNNEVANDVWIFNTEGTPLQWTKVDIEGELPIPRIYHSAAVCTYGGANGMMVVFGGRKKNGQNLNDMWGLRKHRNGKWDWMKAPYRGTPNDRIQHSSLFCGNFFINIGGRSQTLGDNLPIEVYDTENSEWSKFCTFRRFRHSSFILDNFIY
;
A
#
# COMPACT_ATOMS: atom_id res chain seq x y z
N MET A 1 17.08 9.40 -27.19
CA MET A 1 15.76 9.60 -26.57
C MET A 1 15.91 10.61 -25.45
N SER A 2 15.25 11.75 -25.52
CA SER A 2 15.24 12.72 -24.43
C SER A 2 14.25 12.23 -23.37
N VAL A 3 14.70 12.12 -22.13
CA VAL A 3 13.80 11.87 -21.00
C VAL A 3 12.87 13.08 -20.88
N PRO A 4 11.55 12.92 -20.94
CA PRO A 4 10.65 14.04 -20.76
C PRO A 4 10.84 14.62 -19.36
N VAL A 5 11.22 15.88 -19.28
CA VAL A 5 11.33 16.59 -18.01
C VAL A 5 9.91 16.88 -17.52
N SER A 6 9.52 16.26 -16.43
CA SER A 6 8.24 16.55 -15.79
C SER A 6 8.25 18.01 -15.32
N ARG A 7 7.32 18.82 -15.84
CA ARG A 7 7.10 20.19 -15.37
C ARG A 7 5.99 20.17 -14.34
N GLY A 8 6.18 20.82 -13.20
CA GLY A 8 5.15 20.91 -12.16
C GLY A 8 5.59 20.39 -10.79
N PRO A 9 4.66 20.31 -9.82
CA PRO A 9 4.96 19.81 -8.50
C PRO A 9 5.40 18.35 -8.55
N THR A 10 6.28 17.97 -7.63
CA THR A 10 6.76 16.60 -7.50
C THR A 10 6.57 16.10 -6.08
N PRO A 11 6.46 14.79 -5.86
CA PRO A 11 6.34 14.23 -4.51
C PRO A 11 7.56 14.46 -3.62
N GLY A 12 8.66 15.01 -4.16
CA GLY A 12 9.88 15.30 -3.42
C GLY A 12 10.69 14.05 -3.05
N LYS A 13 11.88 14.29 -2.45
CA LYS A 13 12.76 13.20 -2.00
C LYS A 13 12.17 12.57 -0.75
N ARG A 14 11.85 11.27 -0.81
CA ARG A 14 11.16 10.55 0.26
C ARG A 14 11.61 9.10 0.36
N TYR A 15 11.40 8.49 1.54
CA TYR A 15 11.67 7.08 1.75
C TYR A 15 10.55 6.42 2.57
N GLY A 16 10.45 5.09 2.49
CA GLY A 16 9.43 4.31 3.19
C GLY A 16 8.02 4.48 2.64
N HIS A 17 7.91 5.01 1.41
CA HIS A 17 6.66 5.09 0.64
C HIS A 17 6.39 3.79 -0.11
N THR A 18 5.19 3.68 -0.66
CA THR A 18 4.83 2.69 -1.67
C THR A 18 4.54 3.36 -3.00
N LEU A 19 4.78 2.65 -4.09
CA LEU A 19 4.49 3.08 -5.46
C LEU A 19 3.88 1.89 -6.20
N GLU A 20 2.61 2.01 -6.54
CA GLU A 20 1.85 0.99 -7.25
C GLU A 20 1.43 1.47 -8.63
N TYR A 21 1.31 0.53 -9.56
CA TYR A 21 0.80 0.83 -10.90
C TYR A 21 -0.58 0.22 -11.10
N TYR A 22 -1.53 1.06 -11.44
CA TYR A 22 -2.85 0.68 -11.92
C TYR A 22 -3.22 1.56 -13.10
N GLN A 23 -3.22 0.99 -14.28
CA GLN A 23 -3.37 1.72 -15.55
C GLN A 23 -4.51 2.74 -15.51
N PRO A 24 -4.28 4.00 -15.91
CA PRO A 24 -3.01 4.54 -16.42
C PRO A 24 -2.17 5.25 -15.34
N PHE A 25 -2.34 4.93 -14.06
CA PHE A 25 -1.76 5.70 -12.95
C PHE A 25 -0.62 4.95 -12.24
N PHE A 26 0.49 5.64 -11.99
CA PHE A 26 1.33 5.32 -10.84
C PHE A 26 0.77 6.05 -9.62
N ILE A 27 0.58 5.33 -8.52
CA ILE A 27 0.00 5.83 -7.28
C ILE A 27 1.06 5.71 -6.19
N LEU A 28 1.46 6.85 -5.63
CA LEU A 28 2.43 6.93 -4.55
C LEU A 28 1.72 7.34 -3.27
N PHE A 29 2.01 6.64 -2.17
CA PHE A 29 1.42 6.92 -0.87
C PHE A 29 2.45 6.94 0.26
N GLY A 30 2.27 7.89 1.17
CA GLY A 30 3.00 8.01 2.43
C GLY A 30 4.50 8.25 2.26
N CYS A 31 5.19 8.37 3.33
CA CYS A 31 6.65 8.45 3.39
C CYS A 31 7.18 9.06 4.67
N ASN A 32 8.53 9.14 4.76
CA ASN A 32 9.22 10.21 5.48
C ASN A 32 9.68 11.26 4.47
N LEU A 33 9.24 12.49 4.68
CA LEU A 33 9.60 13.67 3.89
C LEU A 33 10.16 14.72 4.85
N ASN A 34 11.44 15.07 4.72
CA ASN A 34 12.10 16.07 5.59
C ASN A 34 11.91 15.79 7.10
N ASN A 35 12.04 14.54 7.52
CA ASN A 35 11.84 14.06 8.90
C ASN A 35 10.39 14.13 9.42
N GLU A 36 9.43 14.39 8.54
CA GLU A 36 8.01 14.29 8.84
C GLU A 36 7.39 13.08 8.15
N VAL A 37 6.55 12.36 8.89
CA VAL A 37 5.80 11.23 8.34
C VAL A 37 4.53 11.76 7.68
N ALA A 38 4.32 11.42 6.41
CA ALA A 38 3.22 11.90 5.61
C ALA A 38 2.22 10.79 5.25
N ASN A 39 1.01 11.20 4.87
CA ASN A 39 -0.05 10.35 4.32
C ASN A 39 -0.59 10.92 3.00
N ASP A 40 0.20 11.74 2.32
CA ASP A 40 -0.17 12.29 1.03
C ASP A 40 -0.21 11.22 -0.07
N VAL A 41 -1.11 11.43 -1.00
CA VAL A 41 -1.25 10.62 -2.21
C VAL A 41 -0.84 11.45 -3.40
N TRP A 42 0.00 10.87 -4.24
CA TRP A 42 0.40 11.45 -5.51
C TRP A 42 0.12 10.47 -6.64
N ILE A 43 -0.35 10.99 -7.75
CA ILE A 43 -0.58 10.21 -8.97
C ILE A 43 0.25 10.76 -10.13
N PHE A 44 0.72 9.85 -10.97
CA PHE A 44 1.32 10.16 -12.24
C PHE A 44 0.52 9.45 -13.33
N ASN A 45 -0.15 10.24 -14.17
CA ASN A 45 -0.93 9.70 -15.27
C ASN A 45 -0.03 9.47 -16.49
N THR A 46 0.13 8.22 -16.90
CA THR A 46 0.98 7.84 -18.03
C THR A 46 0.38 8.20 -19.40
N GLU A 47 -0.90 8.49 -19.44
CA GLU A 47 -1.64 8.92 -20.65
C GLU A 47 -1.92 10.43 -20.63
N GLY A 48 -1.53 11.12 -19.57
CA GLY A 48 -1.73 12.56 -19.41
C GLY A 48 -0.81 13.41 -20.29
N THR A 49 -1.28 14.55 -20.71
CA THR A 49 -0.49 15.54 -21.44
C THR A 49 -0.66 16.91 -20.79
N PRO A 50 0.38 17.49 -20.18
CA PRO A 50 1.76 16.98 -20.03
C PRO A 50 1.87 15.84 -19.01
N LEU A 51 2.94 15.03 -19.12
CA LEU A 51 3.28 14.04 -18.10
C LEU A 51 3.74 14.75 -16.83
N GLN A 52 2.97 14.61 -15.75
CA GLN A 52 3.26 15.27 -14.48
C GLN A 52 2.69 14.52 -13.28
N TRP A 53 3.30 14.77 -12.13
CA TRP A 53 2.76 14.35 -10.84
C TRP A 53 1.65 15.31 -10.41
N THR A 54 0.62 14.77 -9.81
CA THR A 54 -0.47 15.54 -9.21
C THR A 54 -0.70 15.04 -7.79
N LYS A 55 -0.69 15.95 -6.83
CA LYS A 55 -1.13 15.63 -5.47
C LYS A 55 -2.64 15.51 -5.46
N VAL A 56 -3.14 14.44 -4.84
CA VAL A 56 -4.59 14.19 -4.76
C VAL A 56 -5.13 14.79 -3.48
N ASP A 57 -6.13 15.66 -3.59
CA ASP A 57 -6.90 16.12 -2.45
C ASP A 57 -7.99 15.09 -2.17
N ILE A 58 -7.97 14.54 -0.96
CA ILE A 58 -8.90 13.51 -0.51
C ILE A 58 -9.63 14.02 0.71
N GLU A 59 -10.95 14.04 0.62
CA GLU A 59 -11.84 14.42 1.72
C GLU A 59 -12.22 13.19 2.56
N GLY A 60 -12.56 13.40 3.83
CA GLY A 60 -13.05 12.37 4.73
C GLY A 60 -11.95 11.76 5.61
N GLU A 61 -12.16 10.53 6.04
CA GLU A 61 -11.24 9.82 6.92
C GLU A 61 -10.01 9.37 6.14
N LEU A 62 -8.83 9.65 6.66
CA LEU A 62 -7.55 9.33 6.04
C LEU A 62 -6.75 8.33 6.88
N PRO A 63 -5.95 7.45 6.26
CA PRO A 63 -4.95 6.67 6.98
C PRO A 63 -4.01 7.58 7.76
N ILE A 64 -3.65 7.18 8.97
CA ILE A 64 -2.64 7.88 9.76
C ILE A 64 -1.32 7.95 8.95
N PRO A 65 -0.58 9.09 9.00
CA PRO A 65 0.74 9.20 8.39
C PRO A 65 1.66 8.05 8.78
N ARG A 66 2.30 7.42 7.77
CA ARG A 66 3.05 6.17 7.97
C ARG A 66 4.20 5.98 7.01
N ILE A 67 5.19 5.20 7.47
CA ILE A 67 6.35 4.73 6.69
C ILE A 67 6.44 3.19 6.77
N TYR A 68 7.13 2.59 5.81
CA TYR A 68 7.41 1.14 5.80
C TYR A 68 6.17 0.25 5.79
N HIS A 69 5.03 0.79 5.36
CA HIS A 69 3.84 0.03 5.01
C HIS A 69 4.06 -0.70 3.69
N SER A 70 3.18 -1.63 3.38
CA SER A 70 3.07 -2.22 2.06
C SER A 70 1.84 -1.71 1.33
N ALA A 71 1.84 -1.84 0.02
CA ALA A 71 0.66 -1.65 -0.81
C ALA A 71 0.61 -2.71 -1.90
N ALA A 72 -0.58 -2.97 -2.41
CA ALA A 72 -0.80 -3.75 -3.62
C ALA A 72 -2.14 -3.33 -4.25
N VAL A 73 -2.23 -3.42 -5.58
CA VAL A 73 -3.48 -3.13 -6.30
C VAL A 73 -4.28 -4.40 -6.48
N CYS A 74 -5.54 -4.36 -6.07
CA CYS A 74 -6.49 -5.43 -6.33
C CYS A 74 -7.03 -5.31 -7.76
N THR A 75 -6.96 -6.40 -8.50
CA THR A 75 -7.46 -6.49 -9.89
C THR A 75 -8.62 -7.45 -10.04
N TYR A 76 -9.23 -7.89 -8.92
CA TYR A 76 -10.28 -8.89 -8.91
C TYR A 76 -11.38 -8.58 -7.88
N GLY A 77 -12.60 -9.06 -8.15
CA GLY A 77 -13.72 -9.03 -7.20
C GLY A 77 -14.19 -7.62 -6.83
N GLY A 78 -14.78 -7.49 -5.63
CA GLY A 78 -15.37 -6.26 -5.13
C GLY A 78 -14.38 -5.15 -4.80
N ALA A 79 -13.10 -5.49 -4.58
CA ALA A 79 -12.02 -4.55 -4.34
C ALA A 79 -11.25 -4.17 -5.62
N ASN A 80 -11.73 -4.60 -6.80
CA ASN A 80 -11.06 -4.31 -8.07
C ASN A 80 -10.85 -2.80 -8.29
N GLY A 81 -9.62 -2.45 -8.64
CA GLY A 81 -9.20 -1.06 -8.85
C GLY A 81 -8.82 -0.31 -7.59
N MET A 82 -8.83 -0.95 -6.42
CA MET A 82 -8.33 -0.35 -5.19
C MET A 82 -6.84 -0.62 -4.99
N MET A 83 -6.10 0.41 -4.59
CA MET A 83 -4.79 0.22 -3.97
C MET A 83 -5.00 -0.01 -2.49
N VAL A 84 -4.66 -1.20 -2.02
CA VAL A 84 -4.76 -1.58 -0.60
C VAL A 84 -3.43 -1.35 0.09
N VAL A 85 -3.48 -0.68 1.24
CA VAL A 85 -2.33 -0.36 2.09
C VAL A 85 -2.48 -1.08 3.41
N PHE A 86 -1.41 -1.68 3.93
CA PHE A 86 -1.40 -2.38 5.21
C PHE A 86 -0.21 -2.00 6.07
N GLY A 87 -0.45 -1.85 7.39
CA GLY A 87 0.60 -1.73 8.40
C GLY A 87 1.44 -0.45 8.27
N GLY A 88 2.73 -0.58 8.57
CA GLY A 88 3.65 0.55 8.62
C GLY A 88 3.90 1.06 10.03
N ARG A 89 4.60 2.19 10.13
CA ARG A 89 5.00 2.81 11.41
C ARG A 89 4.63 4.29 11.44
N LYS A 90 4.08 4.73 12.57
CA LYS A 90 3.82 6.15 12.87
C LYS A 90 5.10 6.88 13.25
N LYS A 91 5.04 8.21 13.29
CA LYS A 91 6.15 9.09 13.74
C LYS A 91 6.63 8.75 15.16
N ASN A 92 5.72 8.36 16.05
CA ASN A 92 6.05 7.99 17.44
C ASN A 92 6.69 6.59 17.57
N GLY A 93 6.95 5.89 16.49
CA GLY A 93 7.56 4.57 16.48
C GLY A 93 6.59 3.39 16.65
N GLN A 94 5.29 3.64 16.82
CA GLN A 94 4.28 2.59 16.93
C GLN A 94 4.02 1.94 15.56
N ASN A 95 4.08 0.62 15.51
CA ASN A 95 3.68 -0.13 14.31
C ASN A 95 2.15 -0.21 14.20
N LEU A 96 1.70 -0.37 12.98
CA LEU A 96 0.29 -0.43 12.60
C LEU A 96 -0.08 -1.83 12.09
N ASN A 97 -1.36 -2.16 12.23
CA ASN A 97 -1.98 -3.38 11.69
C ASN A 97 -3.33 -3.10 11.00
N ASP A 98 -3.60 -1.83 10.71
CA ASP A 98 -4.79 -1.42 9.99
C ASP A 98 -4.61 -1.58 8.47
N MET A 99 -5.74 -1.73 7.78
CA MET A 99 -5.82 -1.88 6.34
C MET A 99 -6.77 -0.84 5.75
N TRP A 100 -6.32 -0.21 4.66
CA TRP A 100 -7.05 0.84 3.97
C TRP A 100 -7.04 0.60 2.47
N GLY A 101 -8.17 0.85 1.81
CA GLY A 101 -8.30 0.84 0.36
C GLY A 101 -8.45 2.25 -0.19
N LEU A 102 -7.59 2.63 -1.13
CA LEU A 102 -7.73 3.84 -1.93
C LEU A 102 -8.42 3.48 -3.25
N ARG A 103 -9.50 4.19 -3.55
CA ARG A 103 -10.23 4.00 -4.81
C ARG A 103 -10.45 5.30 -5.55
N LYS A 104 -10.55 5.19 -6.87
CA LYS A 104 -10.97 6.27 -7.75
C LYS A 104 -12.42 6.07 -8.17
N HIS A 105 -13.23 7.09 -7.99
CA HIS A 105 -14.62 7.09 -8.43
C HIS A 105 -14.76 7.50 -9.91
N ARG A 106 -15.88 7.14 -10.53
CA ARG A 106 -16.20 7.52 -11.92
C ARG A 106 -16.22 9.02 -12.16
N ASN A 107 -16.54 9.82 -11.13
CA ASN A 107 -16.51 11.29 -11.18
C ASN A 107 -15.10 11.88 -11.03
N GLY A 108 -14.07 11.04 -10.97
CA GLY A 108 -12.67 11.44 -10.83
C GLY A 108 -12.19 11.69 -9.40
N LYS A 109 -13.06 11.70 -8.40
CA LYS A 109 -12.68 11.84 -6.99
C LYS A 109 -12.03 10.57 -6.46
N TRP A 110 -11.19 10.76 -5.46
CA TRP A 110 -10.53 9.67 -4.72
C TRP A 110 -11.00 9.69 -3.27
N ASP A 111 -11.15 8.52 -2.69
CA ASP A 111 -11.40 8.38 -1.27
C ASP A 111 -10.64 7.19 -0.67
N TRP A 112 -10.49 7.25 0.65
CA TRP A 112 -10.01 6.14 1.45
C TRP A 112 -11.18 5.47 2.15
N MET A 113 -11.13 4.15 2.23
CA MET A 113 -12.02 3.38 3.07
C MET A 113 -11.19 2.45 3.96
N LYS A 114 -11.51 2.43 5.24
CA LYS A 114 -10.95 1.45 6.15
C LYS A 114 -11.56 0.09 5.84
N ALA A 115 -10.72 -0.91 5.61
CA ALA A 115 -11.22 -2.24 5.30
C ALA A 115 -11.91 -2.84 6.53
N PRO A 116 -13.12 -3.41 6.38
CA PRO A 116 -13.72 -4.22 7.43
C PRO A 116 -12.92 -5.51 7.57
N TYR A 117 -12.75 -6.02 8.78
CA TYR A 117 -12.16 -7.35 8.96
C TYR A 117 -12.58 -8.04 10.25
N ARG A 118 -12.62 -9.37 10.17
CA ARG A 118 -12.71 -10.29 11.30
C ARG A 118 -11.32 -10.87 11.57
N GLY A 119 -11.02 -11.12 12.82
CA GLY A 119 -9.68 -11.53 13.26
C GLY A 119 -8.78 -10.35 13.53
N THR A 120 -7.58 -10.64 14.01
CA THR A 120 -6.59 -9.60 14.38
C THR A 120 -5.28 -9.87 13.64
N PRO A 121 -4.97 -9.12 12.59
CA PRO A 121 -3.68 -9.22 11.94
C PRO A 121 -2.58 -8.66 12.84
N ASN A 122 -1.37 -9.17 12.67
CA ASN A 122 -0.21 -8.68 13.40
C ASN A 122 0.26 -7.33 12.84
N ASP A 123 0.71 -6.44 13.74
CA ASP A 123 1.41 -5.22 13.34
C ASP A 123 2.68 -5.58 12.57
N ARG A 124 2.98 -4.86 11.51
CA ARG A 124 4.20 -5.10 10.74
C ARG A 124 4.70 -3.91 9.93
N ILE A 125 6.01 -3.91 9.75
CA ILE A 125 6.75 -2.97 8.90
C ILE A 125 7.70 -3.72 7.98
N GLN A 126 8.08 -3.11 6.85
CA GLN A 126 9.09 -3.65 5.95
C GLN A 126 8.76 -5.07 5.44
N HIS A 127 7.49 -5.39 5.40
CA HIS A 127 6.93 -6.59 4.80
C HIS A 127 6.61 -6.32 3.33
N SER A 128 6.35 -7.36 2.59
CA SER A 128 5.76 -7.24 1.26
C SER A 128 4.30 -7.69 1.27
N SER A 129 3.51 -7.14 0.37
CA SER A 129 2.14 -7.57 0.16
C SER A 129 1.85 -7.70 -1.33
N LEU A 130 0.95 -8.62 -1.66
CA LEU A 130 0.51 -8.84 -3.02
C LEU A 130 -0.95 -9.34 -3.02
N PHE A 131 -1.59 -9.25 -4.17
CA PHE A 131 -2.88 -9.88 -4.42
C PHE A 131 -2.74 -11.15 -5.24
N CYS A 132 -3.48 -12.20 -4.83
CA CYS A 132 -3.75 -13.38 -5.63
C CYS A 132 -5.27 -13.56 -5.70
N GLY A 133 -5.88 -13.18 -6.81
CA GLY A 133 -7.33 -13.08 -6.90
C GLY A 133 -7.91 -12.10 -5.88
N ASN A 134 -8.82 -12.59 -5.03
CA ASN A 134 -9.44 -11.84 -3.94
C ASN A 134 -8.65 -11.87 -2.61
N PHE A 135 -7.49 -12.52 -2.59
CA PHE A 135 -6.67 -12.68 -1.39
C PHE A 135 -5.54 -11.65 -1.35
N PHE A 136 -5.54 -10.80 -0.32
CA PHE A 136 -4.42 -9.92 0.00
C PHE A 136 -3.49 -10.64 0.96
N ILE A 137 -2.23 -10.82 0.57
CA ILE A 137 -1.27 -11.68 1.25
C ILE A 137 -0.13 -10.83 1.81
N ASN A 138 0.06 -10.87 3.13
CA ASN A 138 1.18 -10.24 3.83
C ASN A 138 2.28 -11.26 4.11
N ILE A 139 3.50 -10.95 3.69
CA ILE A 139 4.65 -11.85 3.81
C ILE A 139 5.76 -11.16 4.60
N GLY A 140 6.23 -11.81 5.67
CA GLY A 140 7.36 -11.37 6.46
C GLY A 140 7.16 -10.02 7.15
N GLY A 141 8.24 -9.26 7.26
CA GLY A 141 8.28 -7.98 7.97
C GLY A 141 8.81 -8.11 9.40
N ARG A 142 8.57 -7.07 10.19
CA ARG A 142 8.92 -7.00 11.61
C ARG A 142 7.79 -6.42 12.43
N SER A 143 7.47 -7.05 13.54
CA SER A 143 6.49 -6.62 14.54
C SER A 143 7.17 -6.08 15.78
N GLN A 144 6.48 -5.25 16.55
CA GLN A 144 6.96 -4.80 17.85
C GLN A 144 6.95 -5.92 18.90
N THR A 145 6.01 -6.86 18.76
CA THR A 145 5.81 -7.95 19.72
C THR A 145 6.47 -9.26 19.31
N LEU A 146 6.43 -9.60 18.03
CA LEU A 146 6.92 -10.89 17.50
C LEU A 146 8.31 -10.80 16.83
N GLY A 147 8.88 -9.58 16.74
CA GLY A 147 10.13 -9.38 16.01
C GLY A 147 9.95 -9.71 14.52
N ASP A 148 10.79 -10.57 13.97
CA ASP A 148 10.72 -11.06 12.58
C ASP A 148 10.04 -12.42 12.43
N ASN A 149 9.52 -13.00 13.52
CA ASN A 149 8.86 -14.31 13.52
C ASN A 149 7.35 -14.17 13.21
N LEU A 150 7.04 -13.59 12.05
CA LEU A 150 5.67 -13.29 11.64
C LEU A 150 5.09 -14.41 10.76
N PRO A 151 3.79 -14.75 10.97
CA PRO A 151 3.08 -15.62 10.05
C PRO A 151 2.85 -14.91 8.72
N ILE A 152 2.73 -15.67 7.65
CA ILE A 152 2.07 -15.20 6.45
C ILE A 152 0.60 -15.02 6.79
N GLU A 153 0.05 -13.84 6.53
CA GLU A 153 -1.34 -13.52 6.78
C GLU A 153 -2.07 -13.23 5.47
N VAL A 154 -3.24 -13.81 5.35
CA VAL A 154 -4.07 -13.70 4.15
C VAL A 154 -5.41 -13.08 4.55
N TYR A 155 -5.78 -12.01 3.88
CA TYR A 155 -7.08 -11.38 3.99
C TYR A 155 -7.94 -11.73 2.78
N ASP A 156 -9.09 -12.33 3.03
CA ASP A 156 -10.11 -12.57 2.02
C ASP A 156 -11.00 -11.33 1.87
N THR A 157 -10.97 -10.68 0.72
CA THR A 157 -11.73 -9.47 0.45
C THR A 157 -13.23 -9.72 0.33
N GLU A 158 -13.67 -10.94 0.05
CA GLU A 158 -15.08 -11.29 -0.06
C GLU A 158 -15.71 -11.53 1.31
N ASN A 159 -14.99 -12.23 2.19
CA ASN A 159 -15.48 -12.58 3.53
C ASN A 159 -15.03 -11.61 4.61
N SER A 160 -14.11 -10.69 4.27
CA SER A 160 -13.51 -9.75 5.23
C SER A 160 -12.83 -10.43 6.41
N GLU A 161 -12.12 -11.52 6.17
CA GLU A 161 -11.54 -12.38 7.20
C GLU A 161 -10.03 -12.57 7.02
N TRP A 162 -9.29 -12.53 8.15
CA TRP A 162 -7.87 -12.82 8.21
C TRP A 162 -7.61 -14.27 8.58
N SER A 163 -6.73 -14.93 7.83
CA SER A 163 -6.17 -16.25 8.13
C SER A 163 -4.66 -16.17 8.30
N LYS A 164 -4.10 -17.06 9.14
CA LYS A 164 -2.66 -17.12 9.42
C LYS A 164 -2.10 -18.48 9.00
N PHE A 165 -0.91 -18.44 8.41
CA PHE A 165 -0.22 -19.61 7.90
C PHE A 165 1.18 -19.76 8.55
N CYS A 166 2.08 -20.48 7.91
CA CYS A 166 3.44 -20.66 8.39
C CYS A 166 4.19 -19.33 8.54
N THR A 167 5.19 -19.33 9.41
CA THR A 167 6.04 -18.15 9.62
C THR A 167 7.07 -18.02 8.50
N PHE A 168 7.35 -16.76 8.14
CA PHE A 168 8.35 -16.42 7.16
C PHE A 168 9.23 -15.27 7.67
N ARG A 169 10.47 -15.61 8.04
CA ARG A 169 11.43 -14.69 8.65
C ARG A 169 12.21 -13.91 7.61
N ARG A 170 11.62 -12.88 7.06
CA ARG A 170 12.29 -11.98 6.13
C ARG A 170 11.67 -10.59 6.19
N PHE A 171 12.49 -9.56 5.99
CA PHE A 171 12.05 -8.18 5.92
C PHE A 171 12.87 -7.41 4.88
N ARG A 172 12.37 -6.27 4.42
CA ARG A 172 12.97 -5.46 3.34
C ARG A 172 13.18 -6.27 2.05
N HIS A 173 12.24 -7.12 1.75
CA HIS A 173 12.20 -7.93 0.52
C HIS A 173 11.05 -7.47 -0.36
N SER A 174 11.06 -7.92 -1.59
CA SER A 174 9.94 -7.83 -2.52
C SER A 174 9.38 -9.21 -2.77
N SER A 175 8.09 -9.29 -3.08
CA SER A 175 7.43 -10.52 -3.50
C SER A 175 6.66 -10.27 -4.79
N PHE A 176 6.57 -11.29 -5.62
CA PHE A 176 5.78 -11.26 -6.85
C PHE A 176 5.23 -12.66 -7.14
N ILE A 177 4.20 -12.72 -7.96
CA ILE A 177 3.60 -13.98 -8.42
C ILE A 177 4.08 -14.25 -9.85
N LEU A 178 4.54 -15.48 -10.07
CA LEU A 178 4.84 -16.01 -11.38
C LEU A 178 4.35 -17.46 -11.43
N ASP A 179 3.55 -17.82 -12.44
CA ASP A 179 3.07 -19.19 -12.68
C ASP A 179 2.48 -19.89 -11.43
N ASN A 180 1.62 -19.23 -10.69
CA ASN A 180 0.99 -19.71 -9.44
C ASN A 180 1.92 -19.90 -8.24
N PHE A 181 3.16 -19.43 -8.31
CA PHE A 181 4.08 -19.41 -7.19
C PHE A 181 4.37 -17.98 -6.71
N ILE A 182 4.62 -17.85 -5.42
CA ILE A 182 5.08 -16.60 -4.80
C ILE A 182 6.59 -16.69 -4.61
N TYR A 183 7.30 -15.70 -5.14
CA TYR A 183 8.75 -15.55 -5.04
C TYR A 183 9.13 -14.34 -4.18
#